data_06fe6c48d06d695245fc18e30962f1dd
#
_entry.id   06fe6c48d06d695245fc18e30962f1dd
#
_cell.length_a   1.000
_cell.length_b   1.000
_cell.length_c   1.000
_cell.angle_alpha   90.00
_cell.angle_beta   90.00
_cell.angle_gamma   90.00
#
_symmetry.space_group_name_H-M   'P 1'
#
loop_
_entity.id
_entity.type
_entity.pdbx_description
1 polymer ?
#
loop_
_entity_poly.entity_id
_entity_poly.type
_entity_poly.pdbx_seq_one_letter_code
_entity_poly.pdbx_strand_id
1 'polypeptide(L)'
;MNGQLEHEVLPRATHDELARQNFVQSLKIYLAGEISPGNKVVYEKRVKPAFERQHGRPPRDRRDVRQMMTSDPYYQMWSALQRTSQEMMWDAVSTSVERQLEELARKAGGLKRKLGSLTLDPSLPLPPYHAAVDIHCQPGGYHTELRKEDVTAGAIYDRAVYIYAMGRMGALNDDMGASVVAYLKKKYQGFRPAKILDMGCSVGHSTLPYVDAYSEAEVHAIDVAAPMLRYAHARAGALGRRVNFSQQNAESTNFRDESFDLIVSHILLHETSAKAVRNIMRECHRLLRKGAMAIHAEVPQYAGMDPYDAFMLDWDTYNNNEPFWGYLHDMDLRQLAIESGFDGAAVMQTMVPSAFEEAKARTRLLQGGDFAGAGQWFLYIVGK
;
A
#
# COMPACT_ATOMS: atom_id res chain seq x y z
N MET A 1 -2.16 -5.36 22.88
CA MET A 1 -1.79 -4.57 21.68
C MET A 1 -2.43 -3.20 21.84
N ASN A 2 -1.70 -2.11 21.59
CA ASN A 2 -2.31 -0.78 21.57
C ASN A 2 -3.30 -0.76 20.41
N GLY A 3 -4.53 -0.28 20.63
CA GLY A 3 -5.56 -0.18 19.61
C GLY A 3 -5.19 0.85 18.52
N GLN A 4 -5.99 0.91 17.44
CA GLN A 4 -5.91 2.02 16.48
C GLN A 4 -6.19 3.34 17.23
N LEU A 5 -5.43 4.40 16.92
CA LEU A 5 -5.62 5.70 17.55
C LEU A 5 -6.95 6.31 17.11
N GLU A 6 -7.79 6.65 18.08
CA GLU A 6 -9.08 7.29 17.81
C GLU A 6 -8.88 8.75 17.34
N HIS A 7 -9.65 9.14 16.35
CA HIS A 7 -9.79 10.52 15.88
C HIS A 7 -11.24 10.81 15.47
N GLU A 8 -11.57 12.09 15.27
CA GLU A 8 -12.98 12.52 15.13
C GLU A 8 -13.74 11.82 13.98
N VAL A 9 -13.05 11.44 12.90
CA VAL A 9 -13.66 10.81 11.72
C VAL A 9 -13.42 9.30 11.64
N LEU A 10 -12.76 8.69 12.64
CA LEU A 10 -12.63 7.23 12.69
C LEU A 10 -14.01 6.60 12.95
N PRO A 11 -14.42 5.57 12.17
CA PRO A 11 -15.68 4.87 12.42
C PRO A 11 -15.71 4.24 13.82
N ARG A 12 -16.85 4.34 14.51
CA ARG A 12 -17.07 3.71 15.80
C ARG A 12 -17.82 2.41 15.63
N ALA A 13 -17.19 1.31 16.01
CA ALA A 13 -17.86 0.01 16.06
C ALA A 13 -18.71 -0.13 17.32
N THR A 14 -19.87 -0.76 17.22
CA THR A 14 -20.61 -1.28 18.36
C THR A 14 -19.87 -2.46 18.98
N HIS A 15 -20.31 -2.92 20.15
CA HIS A 15 -19.71 -4.09 20.80
C HIS A 15 -19.64 -5.30 19.85
N ASP A 16 -20.75 -5.63 19.18
CA ASP A 16 -20.83 -6.80 18.32
C ASP A 16 -20.05 -6.64 17.01
N GLU A 17 -20.04 -5.43 16.43
CA GLU A 17 -19.21 -5.10 15.27
C GLU A 17 -17.72 -5.23 15.61
N LEU A 18 -17.31 -4.71 16.77
CA LEU A 18 -15.93 -4.84 17.25
C LEU A 18 -15.54 -6.30 17.51
N ALA A 19 -16.45 -7.10 18.07
CA ALA A 19 -16.23 -8.53 18.28
C ALA A 19 -15.97 -9.26 16.97
N ARG A 20 -16.74 -8.96 15.89
CA ARG A 20 -16.53 -9.53 14.54
C ARG A 20 -15.18 -9.08 13.96
N GLN A 21 -14.85 -7.79 14.04
CA GLN A 21 -13.57 -7.26 13.56
C GLN A 21 -12.37 -7.91 14.27
N ASN A 22 -12.46 -8.09 15.61
CA ASN A 22 -11.43 -8.76 16.40
C ASN A 22 -11.31 -10.25 16.06
N PHE A 23 -12.42 -10.92 15.77
CA PHE A 23 -12.40 -12.31 15.30
C PHE A 23 -11.63 -12.40 13.97
N VAL A 24 -11.94 -11.55 13.00
CA VAL A 24 -11.24 -11.56 11.71
C VAL A 24 -9.76 -11.25 11.87
N GLN A 25 -9.39 -10.27 12.70
CA GLN A 25 -7.99 -9.98 13.01
C GLN A 25 -7.28 -11.20 13.63
N SER A 26 -7.91 -11.89 14.56
CA SER A 26 -7.37 -13.09 15.18
C SER A 26 -7.23 -14.23 14.18
N LEU A 27 -8.21 -14.40 13.29
CA LEU A 27 -8.14 -15.37 12.18
C LEU A 27 -6.95 -15.09 11.25
N LYS A 28 -6.76 -13.83 10.84
CA LYS A 28 -5.61 -13.44 10.01
C LYS A 28 -4.27 -13.73 10.70
N ILE A 29 -4.17 -13.42 11.99
CA ILE A 29 -2.95 -13.73 12.78
C ILE A 29 -2.70 -15.24 12.80
N TYR A 30 -3.74 -16.06 12.99
CA TYR A 30 -3.63 -17.51 13.02
C TYR A 30 -3.25 -18.06 11.64
N LEU A 31 -3.88 -17.57 10.57
CA LEU A 31 -3.54 -17.98 9.19
C LEU A 31 -2.08 -17.64 8.85
N ALA A 32 -1.61 -16.46 9.20
CA ALA A 32 -0.23 -16.04 8.94
C ALA A 32 0.79 -16.80 9.79
N GLY A 33 0.49 -17.06 11.07
CA GLY A 33 1.42 -17.66 12.01
C GLY A 33 1.45 -19.18 12.01
N GLU A 34 0.28 -19.82 11.87
CA GLU A 34 0.13 -21.26 12.07
C GLU A 34 -0.14 -22.03 10.78
N ILE A 35 -0.93 -21.47 9.88
CA ILE A 35 -1.34 -22.19 8.65
C ILE A 35 -0.37 -21.91 7.50
N SER A 36 -0.04 -20.64 7.22
CA SER A 36 0.80 -20.26 6.08
C SER A 36 2.15 -20.98 6.05
N PRO A 37 2.88 -21.19 7.18
CA PRO A 37 4.15 -21.93 7.19
C PRO A 37 4.05 -23.36 6.67
N GLY A 38 2.89 -24.00 6.78
CA GLY A 38 2.64 -25.34 6.25
C GLY A 38 2.81 -25.43 4.73
N ASN A 39 2.59 -24.33 3.99
CA ASN A 39 2.83 -24.29 2.55
C ASN A 39 4.31 -24.58 2.19
N LYS A 40 5.27 -24.06 3.01
CA LYS A 40 6.69 -24.36 2.78
C LYS A 40 7.00 -25.85 3.01
N VAL A 41 6.40 -26.43 4.05
CA VAL A 41 6.55 -27.87 4.33
C VAL A 41 6.00 -28.70 3.18
N VAL A 42 4.82 -28.35 2.66
CA VAL A 42 4.21 -29.01 1.50
C VAL A 42 5.09 -28.87 0.25
N TYR A 43 5.58 -27.67 -0.01
CA TYR A 43 6.49 -27.42 -1.12
C TYR A 43 7.74 -28.29 -1.04
N GLU A 44 8.46 -28.27 0.07
CA GLU A 44 9.73 -29.02 0.22
C GLU A 44 9.52 -30.53 0.24
N LYS A 45 8.44 -31.02 0.84
CA LYS A 45 8.22 -32.47 1.05
C LYS A 45 7.47 -33.16 -0.07
N ARG A 46 6.60 -32.45 -0.78
CA ARG A 46 5.72 -33.05 -1.82
C ARG A 46 5.94 -32.45 -3.21
N VAL A 47 5.81 -31.12 -3.30
CA VAL A 47 5.73 -30.42 -4.59
C VAL A 47 7.07 -30.40 -5.31
N LYS A 48 8.11 -29.90 -4.66
CA LYS A 48 9.45 -29.81 -5.25
C LYS A 48 10.01 -31.16 -5.67
N PRO A 49 9.98 -32.24 -4.84
CA PRO A 49 10.42 -33.56 -5.29
C PRO A 49 9.59 -34.14 -6.43
N ALA A 50 8.28 -33.86 -6.49
CA ALA A 50 7.44 -34.29 -7.59
C ALA A 50 7.79 -33.58 -8.90
N PHE A 51 8.02 -32.27 -8.82
CA PHE A 51 8.47 -31.45 -9.96
C PHE A 51 9.83 -31.96 -10.48
N GLU A 52 10.80 -32.21 -9.60
CA GLU A 52 12.13 -32.70 -9.95
C GLU A 52 12.07 -34.06 -10.66
N ARG A 53 11.23 -35.01 -10.17
CA ARG A 53 11.00 -36.30 -10.85
C ARG A 53 10.40 -36.11 -12.23
N GLN A 54 9.48 -35.18 -12.41
CA GLN A 54 8.78 -34.97 -13.68
C GLN A 54 9.64 -34.21 -14.71
N HIS A 55 10.48 -33.26 -14.27
CA HIS A 55 11.20 -32.36 -15.16
C HIS A 55 12.72 -32.56 -15.17
N GLY A 56 13.28 -33.46 -14.34
CA GLY A 56 14.71 -33.71 -14.22
C GLY A 56 15.55 -32.52 -13.70
N ARG A 57 14.87 -31.51 -13.12
CA ARG A 57 15.50 -30.30 -12.58
C ARG A 57 14.65 -29.68 -11.46
N PRO A 58 15.23 -28.86 -10.56
CA PRO A 58 14.44 -28.10 -9.60
C PRO A 58 13.61 -26.99 -10.28
N PRO A 59 12.56 -26.44 -9.60
CA PRO A 59 11.87 -25.24 -10.04
C PRO A 59 12.84 -24.05 -10.17
N ARG A 60 12.72 -23.26 -11.24
CA ARG A 60 13.59 -22.11 -11.55
C ARG A 60 13.00 -20.78 -11.14
N ASP A 61 11.69 -20.70 -11.19
CA ASP A 61 10.93 -19.48 -10.91
C ASP A 61 9.56 -19.79 -10.30
N ARG A 62 8.82 -18.74 -9.95
CA ARG A 62 7.47 -18.87 -9.37
C ARG A 62 6.46 -19.57 -10.27
N ARG A 63 6.66 -19.56 -11.60
CA ARG A 63 5.74 -20.19 -12.55
C ARG A 63 5.90 -21.71 -12.52
N ASP A 64 7.14 -22.20 -12.42
CA ASP A 64 7.41 -23.63 -12.21
C ASP A 64 6.75 -24.11 -10.90
N VAL A 65 6.88 -23.34 -9.81
CA VAL A 65 6.25 -23.67 -8.52
C VAL A 65 4.72 -23.67 -8.63
N ARG A 66 4.15 -22.68 -9.31
CA ARG A 66 2.70 -22.54 -9.52
C ARG A 66 2.10 -23.75 -10.22
N GLN A 67 2.75 -24.33 -11.22
CA GLN A 67 2.25 -25.49 -11.97
C GLN A 67 1.86 -26.66 -11.06
N MET A 68 2.52 -26.82 -9.93
CA MET A 68 2.28 -27.93 -9.01
C MET A 68 1.58 -27.51 -7.72
N MET A 69 1.95 -26.34 -7.13
CA MET A 69 1.38 -25.88 -5.86
C MET A 69 -0.12 -25.60 -5.95
N THR A 70 -0.61 -25.06 -7.07
CA THR A 70 -2.04 -24.70 -7.21
C THR A 70 -2.97 -25.90 -7.18
N SER A 71 -2.48 -27.12 -7.42
CA SER A 71 -3.24 -28.37 -7.30
C SER A 71 -3.10 -29.05 -5.93
N ASP A 72 -2.19 -28.57 -5.06
CA ASP A 72 -2.01 -29.17 -3.74
C ASP A 72 -3.16 -28.77 -2.79
N PRO A 73 -3.84 -29.75 -2.14
CA PRO A 73 -5.00 -29.46 -1.30
C PRO A 73 -4.70 -28.55 -0.11
N TYR A 74 -3.47 -28.59 0.44
CA TYR A 74 -3.09 -27.70 1.55
C TYR A 74 -3.01 -26.26 1.10
N TYR A 75 -2.36 -26.01 -0.04
CA TYR A 75 -2.29 -24.68 -0.63
C TYR A 75 -3.68 -24.15 -0.97
N GLN A 76 -4.53 -24.99 -1.58
CA GLN A 76 -5.91 -24.60 -1.92
C GLN A 76 -6.71 -24.19 -0.67
N MET A 77 -6.60 -24.98 0.41
CA MET A 77 -7.22 -24.67 1.70
C MET A 77 -6.70 -23.33 2.26
N TRP A 78 -5.38 -23.17 2.34
CA TRP A 78 -4.79 -21.92 2.83
C TRP A 78 -5.22 -20.73 1.98
N SER A 79 -5.14 -20.83 0.66
CA SER A 79 -5.50 -19.75 -0.27
C SER A 79 -6.97 -19.35 -0.12
N ALA A 80 -7.88 -20.33 0.00
CA ALA A 80 -9.29 -20.08 0.21
C ALA A 80 -9.55 -19.37 1.55
N LEU A 81 -8.91 -19.82 2.65
CA LEU A 81 -9.05 -19.21 3.97
C LEU A 81 -8.48 -17.78 3.98
N GLN A 82 -7.34 -17.56 3.34
CA GLN A 82 -6.72 -16.24 3.23
C GLN A 82 -7.64 -15.26 2.50
N ARG A 83 -8.19 -15.65 1.34
CA ARG A 83 -9.16 -14.85 0.58
C ARG A 83 -10.44 -14.61 1.38
N THR A 84 -11.02 -15.64 1.98
CA THR A 84 -12.23 -15.51 2.80
C THR A 84 -12.01 -14.56 3.97
N SER A 85 -10.86 -14.64 4.65
CA SER A 85 -10.54 -13.71 5.74
C SER A 85 -10.46 -12.26 5.29
N GLN A 86 -10.03 -12.01 4.05
CA GLN A 86 -10.01 -10.69 3.43
C GLN A 86 -11.44 -10.17 3.18
N GLU A 87 -12.29 -10.99 2.60
CA GLU A 87 -13.69 -10.64 2.33
C GLU A 87 -14.47 -10.42 3.63
N MET A 88 -14.29 -11.27 4.65
CA MET A 88 -14.86 -11.08 5.97
C MET A 88 -14.42 -9.78 6.65
N MET A 89 -13.18 -9.36 6.43
CA MET A 89 -12.68 -8.10 6.96
C MET A 89 -13.44 -6.92 6.35
N TRP A 90 -13.56 -6.89 5.03
CA TRP A 90 -14.28 -5.82 4.35
C TRP A 90 -15.74 -5.76 4.77
N ASP A 91 -16.42 -6.90 4.83
CA ASP A 91 -17.81 -6.99 5.28
C ASP A 91 -18.01 -6.46 6.72
N ALA A 92 -17.16 -6.92 7.64
CA ALA A 92 -17.23 -6.51 9.05
C ALA A 92 -16.97 -5.01 9.26
N VAL A 93 -16.11 -4.41 8.43
CA VAL A 93 -15.79 -2.96 8.50
C VAL A 93 -16.86 -2.15 7.77
N SER A 94 -17.28 -2.55 6.56
CA SER A 94 -18.29 -1.85 5.77
C SER A 94 -19.60 -1.72 6.55
N THR A 95 -20.07 -2.79 7.21
CA THR A 95 -21.25 -2.76 8.07
C THR A 95 -21.18 -1.65 9.13
N SER A 96 -20.02 -1.49 9.79
CA SER A 96 -19.83 -0.45 10.81
C SER A 96 -19.85 0.96 10.20
N VAL A 97 -19.24 1.13 9.02
CA VAL A 97 -19.11 2.43 8.37
C VAL A 97 -20.42 2.88 7.76
N GLU A 98 -21.11 2.01 7.04
CA GLU A 98 -22.37 2.30 6.37
C GLU A 98 -23.47 2.69 7.35
N ARG A 99 -23.50 2.06 8.53
CA ARG A 99 -24.41 2.46 9.62
C ARG A 99 -24.23 3.90 10.07
N GLN A 100 -23.02 4.47 9.89
CA GLN A 100 -22.63 5.82 10.32
C GLN A 100 -22.43 6.81 9.15
N LEU A 101 -22.81 6.45 7.95
CA LEU A 101 -22.56 7.18 6.71
C LEU A 101 -22.84 8.70 6.85
N GLU A 102 -24.05 9.05 7.32
CA GLU A 102 -24.46 10.46 7.48
C GLU A 102 -23.66 11.18 8.57
N GLU A 103 -23.36 10.49 9.65
CA GLU A 103 -22.58 11.05 10.75
C GLU A 103 -21.13 11.31 10.34
N LEU A 104 -20.50 10.36 9.64
CA LEU A 104 -19.13 10.49 9.18
C LEU A 104 -18.98 11.63 8.16
N ALA A 105 -19.88 11.73 7.20
CA ALA A 105 -19.87 12.83 6.23
C ALA A 105 -20.09 14.19 6.92
N ARG A 106 -21.02 14.28 7.88
CA ARG A 106 -21.24 15.49 8.67
C ARG A 106 -20.00 15.87 9.49
N LYS A 107 -19.35 14.91 10.15
CA LYS A 107 -18.10 15.14 10.89
C LYS A 107 -16.99 15.63 9.98
N ALA A 108 -16.76 14.97 8.85
CA ALA A 108 -15.73 15.35 7.89
C ALA A 108 -15.95 16.77 7.32
N GLY A 109 -17.20 17.13 7.01
CA GLY A 109 -17.55 18.48 6.54
C GLY A 109 -17.49 19.58 7.62
N GLY A 110 -17.76 19.21 8.87
CA GLY A 110 -17.91 20.13 10.02
C GLY A 110 -16.66 20.37 10.86
N LEU A 111 -15.50 19.80 10.50
CA LEU A 111 -14.27 19.99 11.27
C LEU A 111 -13.91 21.47 11.43
N LYS A 112 -13.73 21.91 12.68
CA LYS A 112 -13.38 23.28 13.03
C LYS A 112 -11.97 23.68 12.58
N ARG A 113 -11.05 22.74 12.48
CA ARG A 113 -9.67 22.95 12.00
C ARG A 113 -9.54 22.37 10.59
N LYS A 114 -9.73 23.23 9.59
CA LYS A 114 -9.34 22.92 8.21
C LYS A 114 -7.89 23.34 8.00
N LEU A 115 -6.96 22.42 8.20
CA LEU A 115 -5.54 22.66 7.97
C LEU A 115 -5.18 22.19 6.56
N GLY A 116 -4.43 23.01 5.82
CA GLY A 116 -4.13 22.72 4.41
C GLY A 116 -5.31 23.00 3.49
N SER A 117 -5.37 22.29 2.37
CA SER A 117 -6.41 22.47 1.34
C SER A 117 -6.92 21.13 0.81
N LEU A 118 -8.13 21.15 0.23
CA LEU A 118 -8.67 20.05 -0.55
C LEU A 118 -9.20 20.63 -1.87
N THR A 119 -8.62 20.20 -2.99
CA THR A 119 -9.06 20.57 -4.34
C THR A 119 -9.50 19.31 -5.07
N LEU A 120 -10.78 19.21 -5.41
CA LEU A 120 -11.33 18.10 -6.17
C LEU A 120 -11.59 18.54 -7.61
N ASP A 121 -11.46 17.61 -8.55
CA ASP A 121 -11.80 17.79 -9.95
C ASP A 121 -12.89 16.77 -10.34
N PRO A 122 -14.17 17.16 -10.31
CA PRO A 122 -15.27 16.28 -10.69
C PRO A 122 -15.23 15.82 -12.15
N SER A 123 -14.41 16.46 -12.97
CA SER A 123 -14.24 16.11 -14.39
C SER A 123 -13.09 15.15 -14.65
N LEU A 124 -12.27 14.85 -13.62
CA LEU A 124 -11.13 13.94 -13.76
C LEU A 124 -11.61 12.52 -14.11
N PRO A 125 -11.25 11.98 -15.29
CA PRO A 125 -11.61 10.62 -15.63
C PRO A 125 -10.81 9.65 -14.75
N LEU A 126 -11.50 8.70 -14.13
CA LEU A 126 -10.83 7.64 -13.40
C LEU A 126 -10.04 6.75 -14.38
N PRO A 127 -8.79 6.40 -14.06
CA PRO A 127 -8.03 5.46 -14.88
C PRO A 127 -8.77 4.12 -14.99
N PRO A 128 -8.87 3.52 -16.20
CA PRO A 128 -9.56 2.25 -16.38
C PRO A 128 -9.06 1.12 -15.47
N TYR A 129 -7.77 1.08 -15.21
CA TYR A 129 -7.18 0.06 -14.32
C TYR A 129 -7.63 0.23 -12.86
N HIS A 130 -7.93 1.47 -12.43
CA HIS A 130 -8.42 1.75 -11.08
C HIS A 130 -9.92 1.44 -10.93
N ALA A 131 -10.70 1.66 -12.00
CA ALA A 131 -12.15 1.47 -11.97
C ALA A 131 -12.61 0.05 -12.34
N ALA A 132 -11.72 -0.79 -12.92
CA ALA A 132 -12.09 -2.10 -13.47
C ALA A 132 -12.16 -3.21 -12.43
N VAL A 133 -11.53 -3.04 -11.29
CA VAL A 133 -11.45 -4.06 -10.23
C VAL A 133 -11.57 -3.43 -8.85
N ASP A 134 -12.17 -4.14 -7.94
CA ASP A 134 -12.15 -3.81 -6.51
C ASP A 134 -10.80 -4.24 -5.94
N ILE A 135 -9.80 -3.35 -6.04
CA ILE A 135 -8.44 -3.64 -5.56
C ILE A 135 -8.50 -4.05 -4.08
N HIS A 136 -7.66 -5.02 -3.70
CA HIS A 136 -7.69 -5.66 -2.37
C HIS A 136 -9.04 -6.24 -1.98
N CYS A 137 -9.95 -6.43 -2.95
CA CYS A 137 -11.34 -6.87 -2.71
C CYS A 137 -12.18 -5.88 -1.89
N GLN A 138 -11.79 -4.60 -1.82
CA GLN A 138 -12.63 -3.59 -1.16
C GLN A 138 -13.91 -3.38 -1.98
N PRO A 139 -15.10 -3.66 -1.43
CA PRO A 139 -16.35 -3.54 -2.18
C PRO A 139 -16.57 -2.14 -2.75
N GLY A 140 -16.77 -2.03 -4.06
CA GLY A 140 -16.90 -0.77 -4.78
C GLY A 140 -15.58 -0.04 -5.03
N GLY A 141 -14.45 -0.64 -4.71
CA GLY A 141 -13.12 -0.04 -4.86
C GLY A 141 -12.91 1.21 -4.00
N TYR A 142 -11.92 2.00 -4.36
CA TYR A 142 -11.58 3.22 -3.59
C TYR A 142 -12.39 4.45 -4.03
N HIS A 143 -13.07 4.39 -5.16
CA HIS A 143 -13.69 5.54 -5.82
C HIS A 143 -15.21 5.61 -5.72
N THR A 144 -15.87 4.55 -5.25
CA THR A 144 -17.34 4.51 -5.17
C THR A 144 -17.84 5.47 -4.09
N GLU A 145 -18.87 6.22 -4.44
CA GLU A 145 -19.57 7.15 -3.57
C GLU A 145 -21.01 6.70 -3.38
N LEU A 146 -21.44 6.50 -2.14
CA LEU A 146 -22.80 6.11 -1.77
C LEU A 146 -23.73 7.33 -1.61
N ARG A 147 -23.14 8.52 -1.56
CA ARG A 147 -23.83 9.79 -1.39
C ARG A 147 -22.99 10.96 -1.93
N LYS A 148 -23.58 12.13 -2.02
CA LYS A 148 -22.83 13.36 -2.30
C LYS A 148 -21.84 13.67 -1.15
N GLU A 149 -20.63 14.10 -1.50
CA GLU A 149 -19.56 14.41 -0.55
C GLU A 149 -19.20 13.23 0.37
N ASP A 150 -19.19 12.04 -0.20
CA ASP A 150 -18.94 10.81 0.52
C ASP A 150 -17.50 10.70 1.03
N VAL A 151 -17.35 10.05 2.18
CA VAL A 151 -16.09 9.69 2.82
C VAL A 151 -16.01 8.20 3.15
N THR A 152 -17.01 7.42 2.74
CA THR A 152 -17.21 6.02 3.15
C THR A 152 -16.06 5.14 2.74
N ALA A 153 -15.61 5.21 1.48
CA ALA A 153 -14.49 4.41 0.99
C ALA A 153 -13.22 4.64 1.83
N GLY A 154 -12.92 5.90 2.16
CA GLY A 154 -11.78 6.24 3.00
C GLY A 154 -11.94 5.78 4.45
N ALA A 155 -13.13 5.87 5.02
CA ALA A 155 -13.42 5.40 6.38
C ALA A 155 -13.31 3.87 6.50
N ILE A 156 -13.79 3.14 5.49
CA ILE A 156 -13.63 1.68 5.38
C ILE A 156 -12.14 1.34 5.31
N TYR A 157 -11.40 1.99 4.41
CA TYR A 157 -9.98 1.75 4.21
C TYR A 157 -9.17 1.99 5.49
N ASP A 158 -9.34 3.12 6.16
CA ASP A 158 -8.59 3.46 7.39
C ASP A 158 -8.75 2.39 8.48
N ARG A 159 -9.99 1.92 8.71
CA ARG A 159 -10.24 0.88 9.69
C ARG A 159 -9.78 -0.50 9.23
N ALA A 160 -10.03 -0.85 7.97
CA ALA A 160 -9.69 -2.16 7.43
C ALA A 160 -8.18 -2.40 7.35
N VAL A 161 -7.38 -1.40 6.97
CA VAL A 161 -5.91 -1.51 6.94
C VAL A 161 -5.34 -1.85 8.32
N TYR A 162 -5.90 -1.32 9.40
CA TYR A 162 -5.48 -1.69 10.75
C TYR A 162 -5.69 -3.18 11.05
N ILE A 163 -6.84 -3.73 10.62
CA ILE A 163 -7.16 -5.17 10.78
C ILE A 163 -6.30 -6.02 9.83
N TYR A 164 -6.20 -5.59 8.57
CA TYR A 164 -5.39 -6.25 7.53
C TYR A 164 -3.94 -6.43 7.96
N ALA A 165 -3.33 -5.36 8.43
CA ALA A 165 -1.97 -5.36 8.94
C ALA A 165 -1.84 -5.93 10.36
N MET A 166 -2.91 -6.45 10.95
CA MET A 166 -2.92 -7.04 12.30
C MET A 166 -2.41 -6.07 13.38
N GLY A 167 -2.61 -4.74 13.18
CA GLY A 167 -2.12 -3.68 14.04
C GLY A 167 -0.59 -3.44 13.98
N ARG A 168 0.12 -4.05 13.03
CA ARG A 168 1.59 -3.98 12.95
C ARG A 168 2.12 -2.72 12.28
N MET A 169 1.27 -1.98 11.57
CA MET A 169 1.63 -0.71 10.93
C MET A 169 1.49 0.50 11.87
N GLY A 170 1.45 0.28 13.19
CA GLY A 170 1.29 1.35 14.16
C GLY A 170 -0.17 1.77 14.37
N ALA A 171 -0.37 2.62 15.38
CA ALA A 171 -1.70 3.08 15.77
C ALA A 171 -2.39 3.98 14.74
N LEU A 172 -1.63 4.58 13.83
CA LEU A 172 -2.11 5.44 12.73
C LEU A 172 -1.98 4.79 11.35
N ASN A 173 -1.59 3.52 11.26
CA ASN A 173 -1.25 2.81 10.01
C ASN A 173 -0.13 3.49 9.21
N ASP A 174 0.80 4.15 9.86
CA ASP A 174 1.75 5.08 9.26
C ASP A 174 3.20 4.53 9.16
N ASP A 175 3.40 3.25 9.46
CA ASP A 175 4.73 2.61 9.49
C ASP A 175 5.52 2.81 8.19
N MET A 176 4.89 2.67 7.03
CA MET A 176 5.60 2.77 5.76
C MET A 176 6.21 4.17 5.54
N GLY A 177 5.41 5.22 5.73
CA GLY A 177 5.89 6.61 5.65
C GLY A 177 6.93 6.90 6.72
N ALA A 178 6.72 6.42 7.96
CA ALA A 178 7.67 6.57 9.06
C ALA A 178 9.01 5.87 8.76
N SER A 179 8.98 4.71 8.13
CA SER A 179 10.18 3.94 7.74
C SER A 179 10.99 4.66 6.65
N VAL A 180 10.32 5.23 5.64
CA VAL A 180 10.98 6.05 4.61
C VAL A 180 11.59 7.31 5.23
N VAL A 181 10.88 7.98 6.14
CA VAL A 181 11.41 9.14 6.88
C VAL A 181 12.62 8.76 7.71
N ALA A 182 12.57 7.64 8.44
CA ALA A 182 13.70 7.15 9.23
C ALA A 182 14.94 6.88 8.35
N TYR A 183 14.72 6.24 7.19
CA TYR A 183 15.76 6.02 6.19
C TYR A 183 16.36 7.34 5.69
N LEU A 184 15.52 8.31 5.29
CA LEU A 184 15.97 9.63 4.82
C LEU A 184 16.81 10.35 5.86
N LYS A 185 16.35 10.40 7.11
CA LYS A 185 17.10 11.03 8.22
C LYS A 185 18.44 10.37 8.49
N LYS A 186 18.51 9.04 8.37
CA LYS A 186 19.74 8.28 8.58
C LYS A 186 20.73 8.41 7.40
N LYS A 187 20.24 8.32 6.17
CA LYS A 187 21.07 8.27 4.96
C LYS A 187 21.50 9.65 4.47
N TYR A 188 20.61 10.63 4.57
CA TYR A 188 20.79 11.97 4.03
C TYR A 188 20.72 13.01 5.16
N GLN A 189 21.72 12.99 6.03
CA GLN A 189 21.83 13.94 7.14
C GLN A 189 21.83 15.37 6.61
N GLY A 190 20.91 16.20 7.11
CA GLY A 190 20.77 17.58 6.62
C GLY A 190 19.83 17.77 5.44
N PHE A 191 19.25 16.70 4.87
CA PHE A 191 18.20 16.84 3.86
C PHE A 191 17.00 17.60 4.42
N ARG A 192 16.65 18.70 3.76
CA ARG A 192 15.55 19.62 4.17
C ARG A 192 14.72 19.97 2.95
N PRO A 193 13.81 19.07 2.53
CA PRO A 193 12.93 19.35 1.40
C PRO A 193 12.00 20.52 1.75
N ALA A 194 11.89 21.50 0.87
CA ALA A 194 10.94 22.59 0.99
C ALA A 194 9.56 22.18 0.46
N LYS A 195 9.51 21.25 -0.50
CA LYS A 195 8.27 20.82 -1.12
C LYS A 195 8.27 19.30 -1.37
N ILE A 196 7.25 18.62 -0.82
CA ILE A 196 7.08 17.18 -0.87
C ILE A 196 5.78 16.85 -1.59
N LEU A 197 5.79 15.85 -2.48
CA LEU A 197 4.61 15.29 -3.13
C LEU A 197 4.47 13.80 -2.77
N ASP A 198 3.31 13.43 -2.24
CA ASP A 198 2.90 12.03 -2.06
C ASP A 198 1.90 11.66 -3.17
N MET A 199 2.27 10.71 -4.03
CA MET A 199 1.46 10.24 -5.15
C MET A 199 0.70 8.96 -4.76
N GLY A 200 -0.62 8.95 -4.96
CA GLY A 200 -1.48 7.84 -4.54
C GLY A 200 -1.62 7.80 -3.01
N CYS A 201 -1.91 8.95 -2.41
CA CYS A 201 -1.89 9.12 -0.95
C CYS A 201 -3.03 8.41 -0.19
N SER A 202 -4.06 7.93 -0.90
CA SER A 202 -5.22 7.29 -0.27
C SER A 202 -5.79 8.16 0.86
N VAL A 203 -5.86 7.65 2.09
CA VAL A 203 -6.33 8.38 3.28
C VAL A 203 -5.23 9.11 4.05
N GLY A 204 -4.03 9.21 3.49
CA GLY A 204 -2.90 9.92 4.06
C GLY A 204 -2.16 9.18 5.18
N HIS A 205 -2.26 7.85 5.25
CA HIS A 205 -1.54 7.06 6.26
C HIS A 205 -0.03 7.34 6.21
N SER A 206 0.58 7.17 5.05
CA SER A 206 2.02 7.35 4.84
C SER A 206 2.42 8.82 4.61
N THR A 207 1.46 9.72 4.33
CA THR A 207 1.70 11.16 4.11
C THR A 207 2.06 11.88 5.41
N LEU A 208 1.37 11.56 6.51
CA LEU A 208 1.50 12.34 7.75
C LEU A 208 2.89 12.27 8.40
N PRO A 209 3.65 11.18 8.37
CA PRO A 209 5.03 11.15 8.85
C PRO A 209 5.95 12.19 8.21
N TYR A 210 5.73 12.56 6.95
CA TYR A 210 6.52 13.62 6.30
C TYR A 210 6.19 15.00 6.86
N VAL A 211 4.92 15.26 7.19
CA VAL A 211 4.50 16.51 7.86
C VAL A 211 5.17 16.63 9.23
N ASP A 212 5.17 15.54 10.00
CA ASP A 212 5.76 15.52 11.35
C ASP A 212 7.30 15.62 11.29
N ALA A 213 7.93 15.08 10.26
CA ALA A 213 9.39 15.04 10.12
C ALA A 213 10.00 16.32 9.53
N TYR A 214 9.25 17.01 8.67
CA TYR A 214 9.67 18.19 7.90
C TYR A 214 8.66 19.31 8.06
N SER A 215 8.59 19.89 9.26
CA SER A 215 7.58 20.90 9.67
C SER A 215 7.56 22.16 8.79
N GLU A 216 8.70 22.49 8.16
CA GLU A 216 8.83 23.64 7.26
C GLU A 216 8.48 23.31 5.81
N ALA A 217 8.25 22.03 5.49
CA ALA A 217 7.95 21.63 4.12
C ALA A 217 6.47 21.87 3.78
N GLU A 218 6.23 22.30 2.56
CA GLU A 218 4.90 22.27 1.96
C GLU A 218 4.62 20.83 1.45
N VAL A 219 3.71 20.11 2.12
CA VAL A 219 3.35 18.76 1.75
C VAL A 219 2.09 18.76 0.88
N HIS A 220 2.22 18.24 -0.32
CA HIS A 220 1.14 17.95 -1.26
C HIS A 220 0.87 16.46 -1.31
N ALA A 221 -0.38 16.08 -1.50
CA ALA A 221 -0.77 14.68 -1.63
C ALA A 221 -1.87 14.56 -2.68
N ILE A 222 -1.71 13.62 -3.60
CA ILE A 222 -2.66 13.41 -4.70
C ILE A 222 -3.20 11.99 -4.73
N ASP A 223 -4.45 11.87 -5.14
CA ASP A 223 -5.12 10.61 -5.43
C ASP A 223 -6.18 10.84 -6.52
N VAL A 224 -6.61 9.79 -7.21
CA VAL A 224 -7.71 9.88 -8.20
C VAL A 224 -9.08 9.73 -7.55
N ALA A 225 -9.15 9.17 -6.34
CA ALA A 225 -10.39 8.82 -5.64
C ALA A 225 -10.86 9.97 -4.73
N ALA A 226 -11.89 10.69 -5.15
CA ALA A 226 -12.44 11.82 -4.38
C ALA A 226 -12.89 11.47 -2.95
N PRO A 227 -13.59 10.32 -2.69
CA PRO A 227 -13.99 9.95 -1.33
C PRO A 227 -12.81 9.67 -0.41
N MET A 228 -11.71 9.10 -0.93
CA MET A 228 -10.46 8.90 -0.18
C MET A 228 -9.87 10.25 0.24
N LEU A 229 -9.77 11.20 -0.70
CA LEU A 229 -9.21 12.53 -0.43
C LEU A 229 -10.05 13.37 0.55
N ARG A 230 -11.38 13.27 0.48
CA ARG A 230 -12.25 13.94 1.46
C ARG A 230 -11.99 13.39 2.86
N TYR A 231 -11.89 12.05 2.97
CA TYR A 231 -11.55 11.43 4.24
C TYR A 231 -10.13 11.80 4.70
N ALA A 232 -9.14 11.73 3.81
CA ALA A 232 -7.74 12.08 4.11
C ALA A 232 -7.61 13.51 4.67
N HIS A 233 -8.27 14.50 4.03
CA HIS A 233 -8.27 15.88 4.48
C HIS A 233 -8.92 16.04 5.86
N ALA A 234 -10.06 15.38 6.08
CA ALA A 234 -10.73 15.35 7.36
C ALA A 234 -9.86 14.69 8.45
N ARG A 235 -9.25 13.54 8.14
CA ARG A 235 -8.35 12.83 9.03
C ARG A 235 -7.11 13.66 9.40
N ALA A 236 -6.45 14.26 8.43
CA ALA A 236 -5.30 15.13 8.68
C ALA A 236 -5.69 16.32 9.57
N GLY A 237 -6.83 16.96 9.31
CA GLY A 237 -7.38 18.05 10.15
C GLY A 237 -7.68 17.61 11.58
N ALA A 238 -8.33 16.44 11.77
CA ALA A 238 -8.61 15.85 13.08
C ALA A 238 -7.33 15.55 13.87
N LEU A 239 -6.28 15.13 13.18
CA LEU A 239 -4.96 14.88 13.77
C LEU A 239 -4.06 16.12 13.88
N GLY A 240 -4.54 17.30 13.46
CA GLY A 240 -3.80 18.55 13.56
C GLY A 240 -2.64 18.70 12.56
N ARG A 241 -2.68 18.00 11.43
CA ARG A 241 -1.64 18.02 10.39
C ARG A 241 -2.09 18.80 9.16
N ARG A 242 -1.16 19.57 8.57
CA ARG A 242 -1.41 20.39 7.38
C ARG A 242 -0.91 19.67 6.13
N VAL A 243 -1.83 19.33 5.22
CA VAL A 243 -1.52 18.74 3.91
C VAL A 243 -2.39 19.41 2.85
N ASN A 244 -1.83 19.63 1.66
CA ASN A 244 -2.57 20.14 0.50
C ASN A 244 -2.97 18.95 -0.38
N PHE A 245 -4.20 18.49 -0.22
CA PHE A 245 -4.76 17.39 -1.00
C PHE A 245 -5.34 17.89 -2.31
N SER A 246 -5.10 17.16 -3.41
CA SER A 246 -5.75 17.45 -4.69
C SER A 246 -6.05 16.17 -5.48
N GLN A 247 -7.21 16.15 -6.12
CA GLN A 247 -7.63 15.05 -6.98
C GLN A 247 -6.90 15.18 -8.31
N GLN A 248 -5.93 14.29 -8.55
CA GLN A 248 -5.12 14.27 -9.76
C GLN A 248 -4.69 12.85 -10.11
N ASN A 249 -4.45 12.60 -11.40
CA ASN A 249 -3.83 11.36 -11.86
C ASN A 249 -2.30 11.50 -11.81
N ALA A 250 -1.64 10.57 -11.09
CA ALA A 250 -0.19 10.53 -10.97
C ALA A 250 0.55 10.33 -12.31
N GLU A 251 -0.15 9.87 -13.36
CA GLU A 251 0.42 9.75 -14.71
C GLU A 251 0.65 11.10 -15.40
N SER A 252 -0.08 12.15 -14.99
CA SER A 252 0.01 13.51 -15.55
C SER A 252 -0.68 14.48 -14.61
N THR A 253 0.11 15.25 -13.87
CA THR A 253 -0.39 16.22 -12.88
C THR A 253 -0.40 17.64 -13.45
N ASN A 254 -1.11 18.54 -12.78
CA ASN A 254 -1.13 19.97 -13.13
C ASN A 254 -0.02 20.78 -12.45
N PHE A 255 0.91 20.15 -11.74
CA PHE A 255 2.04 20.83 -11.13
C PHE A 255 3.07 21.27 -12.19
N ARG A 256 3.78 22.36 -11.86
CA ARG A 256 4.86 22.89 -12.72
C ARG A 256 6.05 21.94 -12.72
N ASP A 257 6.81 21.96 -13.81
CA ASP A 257 8.09 21.27 -13.90
C ASP A 257 9.03 21.72 -12.78
N GLU A 258 9.89 20.82 -12.34
CA GLU A 258 10.95 21.09 -11.35
C GLU A 258 10.44 21.81 -10.09
N SER A 259 9.30 21.37 -9.53
CA SER A 259 8.65 22.01 -8.39
C SER A 259 8.82 21.28 -7.07
N PHE A 260 9.31 20.04 -7.06
CA PHE A 260 9.43 19.23 -5.84
C PHE A 260 10.86 18.82 -5.53
N ASP A 261 11.18 18.80 -4.23
CA ASP A 261 12.46 18.35 -3.69
C ASP A 261 12.44 16.86 -3.32
N LEU A 262 11.24 16.33 -3.03
CA LEU A 262 10.99 14.93 -2.73
C LEU A 262 9.65 14.53 -3.31
N ILE A 263 9.61 13.45 -4.06
CA ILE A 263 8.39 12.76 -4.45
C ILE A 263 8.38 11.40 -3.76
N VAL A 264 7.26 11.01 -3.21
CA VAL A 264 7.07 9.68 -2.59
C VAL A 264 5.83 9.01 -3.13
N SER A 265 5.81 7.70 -3.13
CA SER A 265 4.59 6.90 -3.22
C SER A 265 4.74 5.63 -2.38
N HIS A 266 3.63 5.08 -1.96
CA HIS A 266 3.58 3.94 -1.06
C HIS A 266 2.60 2.94 -1.61
N ILE A 267 3.11 1.77 -2.08
CA ILE A 267 2.32 0.68 -2.68
C ILE A 267 1.37 1.15 -3.80
N LEU A 268 1.79 2.17 -4.56
CA LEU A 268 1.03 2.71 -5.68
C LEU A 268 1.30 1.97 -6.99
N LEU A 269 2.58 1.68 -7.28
CA LEU A 269 2.97 1.26 -8.63
C LEU A 269 2.39 -0.09 -9.00
N HIS A 270 2.28 -1.02 -8.05
CA HIS A 270 1.71 -2.35 -8.29
C HIS A 270 0.17 -2.36 -8.44
N GLU A 271 -0.51 -1.29 -8.05
CA GLU A 271 -1.95 -1.11 -8.29
C GLU A 271 -2.24 -0.46 -9.66
N THR A 272 -1.19 -0.09 -10.42
CA THR A 272 -1.33 0.61 -11.70
C THR A 272 -0.87 -0.24 -12.87
N SER A 273 -1.41 0.06 -14.07
CA SER A 273 -1.02 -0.67 -15.28
C SER A 273 0.45 -0.41 -15.66
N ALA A 274 1.04 -1.34 -16.39
CA ALA A 274 2.41 -1.20 -16.91
C ALA A 274 2.66 0.09 -17.69
N LYS A 275 1.64 0.59 -18.41
CA LYS A 275 1.72 1.88 -19.09
C LYS A 275 1.70 3.03 -18.08
N ALA A 276 0.84 2.94 -17.08
CA ALA A 276 0.72 3.94 -16.03
C ALA A 276 2.02 4.06 -15.21
N VAL A 277 2.64 2.93 -14.83
CA VAL A 277 3.96 2.95 -14.15
C VAL A 277 4.98 3.77 -14.93
N ARG A 278 5.08 3.56 -16.25
CA ARG A 278 6.02 4.34 -17.11
C ARG A 278 5.67 5.82 -17.15
N ASN A 279 4.39 6.15 -17.20
CA ASN A 279 3.93 7.54 -17.21
C ASN A 279 4.19 8.22 -15.86
N ILE A 280 3.90 7.54 -14.74
CA ILE A 280 4.20 8.01 -13.38
C ILE A 280 5.70 8.30 -13.22
N MET A 281 6.57 7.40 -13.68
CA MET A 281 8.01 7.62 -13.58
C MET A 281 8.49 8.81 -14.42
N ARG A 282 7.94 9.03 -15.62
CA ARG A 282 8.23 10.23 -16.44
C ARG A 282 7.71 11.49 -15.76
N GLU A 283 6.55 11.41 -15.14
CA GLU A 283 5.98 12.53 -14.40
C GLU A 283 6.82 12.86 -13.15
N CYS A 284 7.31 11.86 -12.42
CA CYS A 284 8.28 12.08 -11.35
C CYS A 284 9.53 12.81 -11.86
N HIS A 285 10.08 12.37 -13.01
CA HIS A 285 11.24 13.05 -13.60
C HIS A 285 10.94 14.50 -13.98
N ARG A 286 9.76 14.79 -14.57
CA ARG A 286 9.35 16.16 -14.92
C ARG A 286 9.24 17.05 -13.68
N LEU A 287 8.64 16.56 -12.63
CA LEU A 287 8.31 17.31 -11.42
C LEU A 287 9.50 17.54 -10.48
N LEU A 288 10.48 16.64 -10.46
CA LEU A 288 11.65 16.77 -9.59
C LEU A 288 12.56 17.91 -10.06
N ARG A 289 13.06 18.69 -9.10
CA ARG A 289 14.18 19.62 -9.31
C ARG A 289 15.48 18.85 -9.54
N LYS A 290 16.47 19.51 -10.13
CA LYS A 290 17.82 18.95 -10.19
C LYS A 290 18.39 18.72 -8.80
N GLY A 291 18.96 17.54 -8.57
CA GLY A 291 19.47 17.11 -7.26
C GLY A 291 18.40 16.60 -6.30
N ALA A 292 17.14 16.55 -6.72
CA ALA A 292 16.02 15.99 -5.95
C ALA A 292 15.84 14.47 -6.23
N MET A 293 14.96 13.81 -5.46
CA MET A 293 14.76 12.37 -5.59
C MET A 293 13.29 11.97 -5.50
N ALA A 294 12.94 10.84 -6.13
CA ALA A 294 11.71 10.12 -5.84
C ALA A 294 12.02 8.81 -5.10
N ILE A 295 11.13 8.44 -4.18
CA ILE A 295 11.19 7.19 -3.40
C ILE A 295 9.83 6.51 -3.49
N HIS A 296 9.82 5.32 -4.07
CA HIS A 296 8.64 4.46 -4.13
C HIS A 296 8.84 3.31 -3.14
N ALA A 297 8.03 3.29 -2.08
CA ALA A 297 8.00 2.18 -1.13
C ALA A 297 7.05 1.12 -1.67
N GLU A 298 7.60 -0.07 -1.94
CA GLU A 298 6.94 -1.14 -2.67
C GLU A 298 7.28 -2.51 -2.08
N VAL A 299 6.78 -3.54 -2.72
CA VAL A 299 7.13 -4.94 -2.51
C VAL A 299 8.38 -5.25 -3.36
N PRO A 300 9.30 -6.13 -2.91
CA PRO A 300 10.53 -6.41 -3.64
C PRO A 300 10.28 -7.14 -4.96
N GLN A 301 11.22 -6.97 -5.90
CA GLN A 301 11.20 -7.63 -7.20
C GLN A 301 11.40 -9.15 -7.06
N TYR A 302 10.86 -9.94 -7.99
CA TYR A 302 11.08 -11.40 -8.00
C TYR A 302 12.51 -11.79 -8.40
N ALA A 303 13.24 -10.92 -9.07
CA ALA A 303 14.60 -11.20 -9.50
C ALA A 303 15.53 -11.52 -8.30
N GLY A 304 16.14 -12.71 -8.33
CA GLY A 304 17.01 -13.19 -7.25
C GLY A 304 16.30 -13.76 -6.02
N MET A 305 14.95 -13.77 -6.02
CA MET A 305 14.16 -14.37 -4.95
C MET A 305 14.09 -15.90 -5.11
N ASP A 306 13.99 -16.65 -4.00
CA ASP A 306 13.70 -18.08 -4.04
C ASP A 306 12.39 -18.33 -4.81
N PRO A 307 12.32 -19.33 -5.71
CA PRO A 307 11.13 -19.58 -6.52
C PRO A 307 9.83 -19.78 -5.72
N TYR A 308 9.92 -20.42 -4.55
CA TYR A 308 8.76 -20.61 -3.67
C TYR A 308 8.34 -19.27 -3.03
N ASP A 309 9.28 -18.48 -2.55
CA ASP A 309 8.98 -17.21 -1.91
C ASP A 309 8.37 -16.23 -2.94
N ALA A 310 8.90 -16.20 -4.17
CA ALA A 310 8.32 -15.45 -5.27
C ALA A 310 6.90 -15.94 -5.63
N PHE A 311 6.64 -17.26 -5.59
CA PHE A 311 5.32 -17.83 -5.81
C PHE A 311 4.33 -17.42 -4.72
N MET A 312 4.74 -17.47 -3.46
CA MET A 312 3.88 -17.06 -2.35
C MET A 312 3.59 -15.56 -2.39
N LEU A 313 4.57 -14.73 -2.76
CA LEU A 313 4.40 -13.29 -2.92
C LEU A 313 3.49 -12.94 -4.12
N ASP A 314 3.49 -13.75 -5.17
CA ASP A 314 2.62 -13.60 -6.34
C ASP A 314 1.15 -14.05 -6.09
N TRP A 315 0.83 -14.45 -4.85
CA TRP A 315 -0.53 -14.83 -4.47
C TRP A 315 -1.53 -13.70 -4.71
N ASP A 316 -1.13 -12.47 -4.43
CA ASP A 316 -1.96 -11.27 -4.53
C ASP A 316 -2.42 -11.01 -5.97
N THR A 317 -1.56 -11.27 -6.96
CA THR A 317 -1.91 -11.16 -8.39
C THR A 317 -3.18 -11.93 -8.75
N TYR A 318 -3.38 -13.13 -8.18
CA TYR A 318 -4.43 -14.05 -8.57
C TYR A 318 -5.60 -14.10 -7.60
N ASN A 319 -5.40 -13.69 -6.36
CA ASN A 319 -6.35 -13.95 -5.28
C ASN A 319 -6.75 -12.69 -4.47
N ASN A 320 -6.10 -11.54 -4.67
CA ASN A 320 -6.38 -10.31 -3.94
C ASN A 320 -6.88 -9.17 -4.84
N ASN A 321 -7.34 -9.47 -6.05
CA ASN A 321 -7.75 -8.50 -7.07
C ASN A 321 -6.65 -7.47 -7.41
N GLU A 322 -5.39 -7.91 -7.50
CA GLU A 322 -4.25 -7.07 -7.85
C GLU A 322 -3.60 -7.51 -9.18
N PRO A 323 -4.27 -7.34 -10.31
CA PRO A 323 -3.84 -7.90 -11.59
C PRO A 323 -2.51 -7.32 -12.11
N PHE A 324 -2.06 -6.20 -11.57
CA PHE A 324 -0.82 -5.53 -11.99
C PHE A 324 0.38 -5.85 -11.10
N TRP A 325 0.15 -6.47 -9.94
CA TRP A 325 1.17 -6.86 -8.97
C TRP A 325 2.33 -7.63 -9.61
N GLY A 326 2.05 -8.79 -10.20
CA GLY A 326 3.07 -9.65 -10.79
C GLY A 326 3.83 -8.98 -11.92
N TYR A 327 3.21 -8.06 -12.65
CA TYR A 327 3.86 -7.33 -13.73
C TYR A 327 4.90 -6.33 -13.21
N LEU A 328 4.57 -5.57 -12.15
CA LEU A 328 5.54 -4.65 -11.55
C LEU A 328 6.75 -5.40 -11.01
N HIS A 329 6.52 -6.53 -10.32
CA HIS A 329 7.59 -7.28 -9.68
C HIS A 329 8.46 -8.10 -10.63
N ASP A 330 8.06 -8.22 -11.92
CA ASP A 330 8.89 -8.73 -13.03
C ASP A 330 9.68 -7.61 -13.77
N MET A 331 9.36 -6.32 -13.52
CA MET A 331 10.00 -5.22 -14.24
C MET A 331 11.48 -5.06 -13.86
N ASP A 332 12.31 -4.70 -14.84
CA ASP A 332 13.61 -4.10 -14.57
C ASP A 332 13.43 -2.61 -14.20
N LEU A 333 13.45 -2.33 -12.89
CA LEU A 333 13.25 -0.97 -12.37
C LEU A 333 14.37 -0.01 -12.77
N ARG A 334 15.59 -0.51 -12.99
CA ARG A 334 16.69 0.33 -13.47
C ARG A 334 16.46 0.75 -14.91
N GLN A 335 16.07 -0.17 -15.77
CA GLN A 335 15.72 0.12 -17.14
C GLN A 335 14.51 1.06 -17.23
N LEU A 336 13.51 0.84 -16.40
CA LEU A 336 12.34 1.73 -16.26
C LEU A 336 12.76 3.18 -15.94
N ALA A 337 13.68 3.37 -14.99
CA ALA A 337 14.19 4.70 -14.64
C ALA A 337 14.88 5.37 -15.84
N ILE A 338 15.77 4.65 -16.53
CA ILE A 338 16.50 5.15 -17.72
C ILE A 338 15.52 5.56 -18.82
N GLU A 339 14.53 4.74 -19.12
CA GLU A 339 13.48 5.03 -20.12
C GLU A 339 12.59 6.22 -19.72
N SER A 340 12.57 6.56 -18.43
CA SER A 340 11.82 7.70 -17.89
C SER A 340 12.64 8.99 -17.77
N GLY A 341 13.94 8.95 -18.16
CA GLY A 341 14.83 10.12 -18.21
C GLY A 341 15.80 10.24 -17.03
N PHE A 342 15.78 9.32 -16.07
CA PHE A 342 16.73 9.32 -14.95
C PHE A 342 18.08 8.73 -15.34
N ASP A 343 19.15 9.19 -14.66
CA ASP A 343 20.45 8.54 -14.78
C ASP A 343 20.41 7.15 -14.10
N GLY A 344 20.76 6.12 -14.85
CA GLY A 344 20.86 4.76 -14.30
C GLY A 344 21.84 4.62 -13.12
N ALA A 345 22.83 5.50 -13.01
CA ALA A 345 23.75 5.54 -11.88
C ALA A 345 23.09 6.08 -10.60
N ALA A 346 22.02 6.87 -10.73
CA ALA A 346 21.25 7.44 -9.63
C ALA A 346 20.10 6.54 -9.16
N VAL A 347 20.01 5.31 -9.69
CA VAL A 347 18.99 4.32 -9.29
C VAL A 347 19.50 3.46 -8.15
N MET A 348 18.72 3.39 -7.08
CA MET A 348 19.01 2.54 -5.93
C MET A 348 17.78 1.72 -5.54
N GLN A 349 18.02 0.45 -5.23
CA GLN A 349 17.02 -0.47 -4.67
C GLN A 349 17.55 -0.99 -3.33
N THR A 350 16.75 -0.93 -2.28
CA THR A 350 17.18 -1.34 -0.95
C THR A 350 16.02 -1.79 -0.07
N MET A 351 16.29 -2.67 0.88
CA MET A 351 15.37 -2.99 1.95
C MET A 351 15.65 -2.10 3.16
N VAL A 352 14.60 -1.61 3.79
CA VAL A 352 14.69 -0.83 5.03
C VAL A 352 13.83 -1.46 6.12
N PRO A 353 14.25 -1.45 7.39
CA PRO A 353 13.44 -1.98 8.47
C PRO A 353 12.18 -1.13 8.67
N SER A 354 11.09 -1.78 9.08
CA SER A 354 9.91 -1.12 9.60
C SER A 354 10.28 -0.25 10.80
N ALA A 355 9.73 0.97 10.87
CA ALA A 355 9.97 1.89 11.99
C ALA A 355 9.42 1.34 13.32
N PHE A 356 8.37 0.50 13.26
CA PHE A 356 7.69 -0.04 14.46
C PHE A 356 8.05 -1.49 14.77
N GLU A 357 8.65 -2.23 13.83
CA GLU A 357 9.02 -3.64 14.02
C GLU A 357 10.51 -3.94 13.77
N GLU A 358 11.39 -2.97 13.86
CA GLU A 358 12.83 -3.13 13.56
C GLU A 358 13.48 -4.34 14.28
N ALA A 359 13.07 -4.61 15.51
CA ALA A 359 13.59 -5.74 16.30
C ALA A 359 13.16 -7.11 15.72
N LYS A 360 12.07 -7.19 14.96
CA LYS A 360 11.52 -8.45 14.41
C LYS A 360 11.94 -8.70 12.96
N ALA A 361 12.40 -7.66 12.26
CA ALA A 361 12.75 -7.69 10.84
C ALA A 361 13.85 -8.71 10.49
N ARG A 362 14.68 -9.09 11.44
CA ARG A 362 15.86 -9.97 11.22
C ARG A 362 15.55 -11.46 11.15
N THR A 363 14.31 -11.88 11.45
CA THR A 363 13.97 -13.29 11.65
C THR A 363 12.78 -13.79 10.85
N ARG A 364 12.09 -12.93 10.09
CA ARG A 364 10.89 -13.30 9.34
C ARG A 364 11.14 -13.47 7.85
N LEU A 365 10.71 -14.63 7.32
CA LEU A 365 10.56 -14.86 5.88
C LEU A 365 9.34 -14.11 5.35
N LEU A 366 9.44 -13.58 4.14
CA LEU A 366 8.30 -13.07 3.37
C LEU A 366 7.29 -14.21 3.17
N GLN A 367 6.04 -13.96 3.51
CA GLN A 367 4.95 -14.90 3.28
C GLN A 367 3.90 -14.21 2.43
N GLY A 368 3.42 -14.87 1.37
CA GLY A 368 2.40 -14.33 0.49
C GLY A 368 1.14 -13.92 1.27
N GLY A 369 0.51 -12.82 0.87
CA GLY A 369 -0.66 -12.25 1.54
C GLY A 369 -0.39 -11.66 2.92
N ASP A 370 0.87 -11.49 3.33
CA ASP A 370 1.24 -10.94 4.64
C ASP A 370 2.53 -10.10 4.55
N PHE A 371 2.62 -9.23 3.56
CA PHE A 371 3.81 -8.40 3.38
C PHE A 371 4.06 -7.48 4.58
N ALA A 372 3.01 -6.89 5.15
CA ALA A 372 3.10 -6.08 6.36
C ALA A 372 3.70 -6.82 7.58
N GLY A 373 3.75 -8.15 7.55
CA GLY A 373 4.36 -8.99 8.59
C GLY A 373 5.86 -9.19 8.45
N ALA A 374 6.49 -8.82 7.34
CA ALA A 374 7.92 -9.07 7.09
C ALA A 374 8.86 -8.13 7.86
N GLY A 375 8.36 -7.02 8.40
CA GLY A 375 9.15 -6.05 9.18
C GLY A 375 10.17 -5.26 8.36
N GLN A 376 10.04 -5.26 7.04
CA GLN A 376 10.89 -4.52 6.11
C GLN A 376 10.08 -3.97 4.94
N TRP A 377 10.54 -2.86 4.38
CA TRP A 377 9.99 -2.25 3.17
C TRP A 377 11.06 -2.19 2.07
N PHE A 378 10.65 -2.49 0.85
CA PHE A 378 11.49 -2.29 -0.32
C PHE A 378 11.37 -0.85 -0.79
N LEU A 379 12.50 -0.19 -1.03
CA LEU A 379 12.54 1.15 -1.58
C LEU A 379 13.19 1.14 -2.95
N TYR A 380 12.46 1.66 -3.92
CA TYR A 380 12.95 2.02 -5.23
C TYR A 380 13.18 3.54 -5.28
N ILE A 381 14.42 3.96 -5.44
CA ILE A 381 14.86 5.36 -5.31
C ILE A 381 15.50 5.78 -6.60
N VAL A 382 15.11 6.94 -7.11
CA VAL A 382 15.67 7.57 -8.32
C VAL A 382 16.01 9.03 -8.03
N GLY A 383 17.21 9.46 -8.43
CA GLY A 383 17.67 10.86 -8.34
C GLY A 383 17.64 11.56 -9.71
N LYS A 384 17.34 12.87 -9.72
CA LYS A 384 17.37 13.71 -10.92
C LYS A 384 18.57 14.66 -10.92
#